data_279f07af6bb33524c6a935d6ced05cdd
#
_entry.id   279f07af6bb33524c6a935d6ced05cdd
#
_cell.length_a   1.000
_cell.length_b   1.000
_cell.length_c   1.000
_cell.angle_alpha   90.00
_cell.angle_beta   90.00
_cell.angle_gamma   90.00
#
_symmetry.space_group_name_H-M   'P 1'
#
loop_
_entity.id
_entity.type
_entity.pdbx_description
1 polymer ?
#
loop_
_entity_poly.entity_id
_entity_poly.type
_entity_poly.pdbx_seq_one_letter_code
_entity_poly.pdbx_strand_id
1 'polypeptide(L)' 'FRLDALAESGPATVEARALVLCPGTHERLIPFPGWTLPGVIGLAAATILLKAQGVLPGRRVVVAGAGPLLYAVAAKL' A
#
# COMPACT_ATOMS: atom_id res chain seq x y z
N PHE A 1 -21.62 -16.22 -9.81
CA PHE A 1 -20.95 -15.90 -8.53
C PHE A 1 -21.92 -15.21 -7.60
N ARG A 2 -21.99 -15.66 -6.38
CA ARG A 2 -22.73 -15.04 -5.30
C ARG A 2 -21.78 -14.39 -4.32
N LEU A 3 -22.01 -13.12 -4.01
CA LEU A 3 -21.21 -12.32 -3.08
C LEU A 3 -22.12 -11.88 -1.93
N ASP A 4 -21.75 -12.25 -0.72
CA ASP A 4 -22.39 -11.76 0.49
C ASP A 4 -21.50 -10.64 1.07
N ALA A 5 -22.07 -9.45 1.21
CA ALA A 5 -21.39 -8.24 1.65
C ALA A 5 -22.12 -7.61 2.84
N LEU A 6 -21.38 -6.86 3.64
CA LEU A 6 -21.94 -6.01 4.69
C LEU A 6 -21.91 -4.56 4.20
N ALA A 7 -23.06 -4.01 3.89
CA ALA A 7 -23.27 -2.61 3.54
C ALA A 7 -23.65 -1.80 4.78
N GLU A 8 -23.63 -0.48 4.67
CA GLU A 8 -24.09 0.41 5.77
C GLU A 8 -25.55 0.16 6.13
N SER A 9 -26.37 -0.25 5.16
CA SER A 9 -27.78 -0.63 5.36
C SER A 9 -28.00 -2.04 5.91
N GLY A 10 -26.93 -2.84 6.13
CA GLY A 10 -26.98 -4.22 6.60
C GLY A 10 -26.47 -5.23 5.57
N PRO A 11 -26.68 -6.54 5.82
CA PRO A 11 -26.24 -7.59 4.92
C PRO A 11 -26.87 -7.46 3.52
N ALA A 12 -26.05 -7.60 2.51
CA ALA A 12 -26.49 -7.56 1.11
C ALA A 12 -25.90 -8.73 0.33
N THR A 13 -26.68 -9.29 -0.58
CA THR A 13 -26.23 -10.35 -1.49
C THR A 13 -26.25 -9.83 -2.92
N VAL A 14 -25.17 -10.01 -3.64
CA VAL A 14 -25.03 -9.64 -5.05
C VAL A 14 -24.76 -10.90 -5.88
N GLU A 15 -25.52 -11.09 -6.94
CA GLU A 15 -25.27 -12.12 -7.93
C GLU A 15 -24.67 -11.50 -9.19
N ALA A 16 -23.58 -12.08 -9.70
CA ALA A 16 -22.90 -11.60 -10.88
C ALA A 16 -22.47 -12.76 -11.80
N ARG A 17 -22.48 -12.52 -13.11
CA ARG A 17 -22.00 -13.50 -14.11
C ARG A 17 -20.50 -13.61 -14.12
N ALA A 18 -19.80 -12.51 -13.84
CA ALA A 18 -18.36 -12.43 -13.78
C ALA A 18 -17.94 -11.61 -12.56
N LEU A 19 -16.79 -11.93 -12.02
CA LEU A 19 -16.21 -11.27 -10.84
C LEU A 19 -14.78 -10.84 -11.16
N VAL A 20 -14.50 -9.56 -10.94
CA VAL A 20 -13.13 -9.02 -10.98
C VAL A 20 -12.69 -8.68 -9.57
N LEU A 21 -11.63 -9.31 -9.10
CA LEU A 21 -11.09 -9.11 -7.76
C LEU A 21 -9.93 -8.10 -7.82
N CYS A 22 -10.09 -6.95 -7.17
CA CYS A 22 -9.09 -5.91 -7.04
C CYS A 22 -8.87 -5.52 -5.57
N PRO A 23 -8.49 -6.46 -4.69
CA PRO A 23 -8.39 -6.23 -3.24
C PRO A 23 -7.17 -5.39 -2.84
N GLY A 24 -6.31 -5.05 -3.78
CA GLY A 24 -5.03 -4.41 -3.52
C GLY A 24 -3.94 -5.40 -3.09
N THR A 25 -2.89 -4.87 -2.52
CA THR A 25 -1.73 -5.65 -2.08
C THR A 25 -1.39 -5.34 -0.64
N HIS A 26 -0.78 -6.31 0.01
CA HIS A 26 -0.19 -6.15 1.33
C HIS A 26 1.34 -6.11 1.19
N GLU A 27 1.98 -5.07 1.73
CA GLU A 27 3.42 -4.95 1.68
C GLU A 27 4.07 -6.00 2.59
N ARG A 28 5.04 -6.73 2.05
CA ARG A 28 5.85 -7.64 2.84
C ARG A 28 6.99 -6.87 3.49
N LEU A 29 6.91 -6.71 4.79
CA LEU A 29 7.97 -6.11 5.61
C LEU A 29 8.90 -7.21 6.12
N ILE A 30 10.19 -7.05 5.87
CA ILE A 30 11.23 -7.94 6.38
C ILE A 30 11.95 -7.18 7.50
N PRO A 31 11.85 -7.62 8.75
CA PRO A 31 12.53 -6.97 9.87
C PRO A 31 14.05 -6.97 9.67
N PHE A 32 14.68 -5.85 10.00
CA PHE A 32 16.14 -5.66 10.04
C PHE A 32 16.49 -4.80 11.26
N PRO A 33 17.73 -4.81 11.74
CA PRO A 33 18.11 -3.99 12.87
C PRO A 33 17.79 -2.50 12.64
N GLY A 34 16.98 -1.91 13.53
CA GLY A 34 16.53 -0.52 13.43
C GLY A 34 15.28 -0.27 12.59
N TRP A 35 14.58 -1.30 12.09
CA TRP A 35 13.38 -1.13 11.25
C TRP A 35 12.20 -0.43 11.97
N THR A 36 12.23 -0.35 13.30
CA THR A 36 11.21 0.35 14.11
C THR A 36 11.62 1.78 14.50
N LEU A 37 12.78 2.25 14.07
CA LEU A 37 13.20 3.62 14.36
C LEU A 37 12.32 4.65 13.66
N PRO A 38 12.09 5.81 14.28
CA PRO A 38 11.40 6.92 13.62
C PRO A 38 12.04 7.27 12.28
N GLY A 39 11.22 7.44 11.25
CA GLY A 39 11.68 7.72 9.88
C GLY A 39 11.94 6.48 9.02
N VAL A 40 11.88 5.28 9.58
CA VAL A 40 11.88 4.04 8.80
C VAL A 40 10.44 3.70 8.46
N ILE A 41 10.10 3.77 7.19
CA ILE A 41 8.73 3.56 6.71
C ILE A 41 8.73 2.57 5.54
N GLY A 42 7.64 1.84 5.40
CA GLY A 42 7.44 0.95 4.26
C GLY A 42 7.17 1.72 2.96
N LEU A 43 7.37 1.05 1.84
CA LEU A 43 7.16 1.61 0.50
C LEU A 43 5.71 2.03 0.28
N ALA A 44 4.75 1.25 0.78
CA ALA A 44 3.33 1.58 0.70
C ALA A 44 3.02 2.89 1.43
N ALA A 45 3.55 3.07 2.65
CA ALA A 45 3.40 4.30 3.41
C ALA A 45 4.02 5.51 2.69
N ALA A 46 5.24 5.37 2.16
CA ALA A 46 5.88 6.41 1.36
C ALA A 46 5.05 6.78 0.12
N THR A 47 4.48 5.77 -0.55
CA THR A 47 3.62 5.99 -1.74
C THR A 47 2.35 6.76 -1.39
N ILE A 48 1.70 6.43 -0.28
CA ILE A 48 0.49 7.11 0.20
C ILE A 48 0.82 8.56 0.55
N LEU A 49 1.89 8.80 1.31
CA LEU A 49 2.33 10.16 1.67
C LEU A 49 2.55 11.02 0.43
N LEU A 50 3.29 10.50 -0.55
CA LEU A 50 3.59 11.22 -1.80
C LEU A 50 2.34 11.47 -2.66
N LYS A 51 1.53 10.44 -2.90
CA LYS A 51 0.41 10.52 -3.86
C LYS A 51 -0.83 11.17 -3.28
N ALA A 52 -1.18 10.85 -2.04
CA ALA A 52 -2.41 11.32 -1.43
C ALA A 52 -2.24 12.65 -0.68
N GLN A 53 -1.05 12.92 -0.16
CA GLN A 53 -0.81 14.05 0.71
C GLN A 53 0.24 15.04 0.18
N GLY A 54 0.98 14.69 -0.87
CA GLY A 54 2.07 15.52 -1.39
C GLY A 54 3.23 15.71 -0.40
N VAL A 55 3.35 14.79 0.56
CA VAL A 55 4.35 14.89 1.63
C VAL A 55 5.58 14.06 1.26
N LEU A 56 6.74 14.70 1.28
CA LEU A 56 8.03 14.03 1.14
C LEU A 56 8.46 13.46 2.50
N PRO A 57 8.94 12.20 2.53
CA PRO A 57 9.39 11.57 3.79
C PRO A 57 10.62 12.22 4.42
N GLY A 58 11.35 13.04 3.67
CA GLY A 58 12.51 13.77 4.17
C GLY A 58 13.35 14.41 3.08
N ARG A 59 14.35 15.21 3.45
CA ARG A 59 15.29 15.85 2.51
C ARG A 59 16.38 14.91 2.02
N ARG A 60 16.72 13.93 2.82
CA ARG A 60 17.70 12.88 2.49
C ARG A 60 17.02 11.54 2.79
N VAL A 61 16.87 10.74 1.77
CA VAL A 61 16.15 9.48 1.85
C VAL A 61 17.05 8.36 1.32
N VAL A 62 17.08 7.26 2.04
CA VAL A 62 17.69 6.01 1.59
C VAL A 62 16.56 5.06 1.25
N VAL A 63 16.60 4.50 0.05
CA VAL A 63 15.63 3.49 -0.41
C VAL A 63 16.36 2.16 -0.48
N ALA A 64 15.86 1.16 0.25
CA ALA A 64 16.46 -0.16 0.31
C ALA A 64 15.42 -1.25 0.10
N GLY A 65 15.79 -2.31 -0.61
CA GLY A 65 14.93 -3.45 -0.87
C GLY A 65 15.08 -3.99 -2.29
N ALA A 66 14.12 -4.82 -2.71
CA ALA A 66 14.06 -5.38 -4.04
C ALA A 66 12.66 -5.20 -4.64
N GLY A 67 12.62 -5.00 -5.95
CA GLY A 67 11.37 -4.90 -6.71
C GLY A 67 11.23 -3.58 -7.49
N PRO A 68 10.43 -3.61 -8.57
CA PRO A 68 10.32 -2.49 -9.50
C PRO A 68 9.66 -1.23 -8.91
N LEU A 69 8.79 -1.39 -7.93
CA LEU A 69 8.10 -0.25 -7.29
C LEU A 69 9.03 0.66 -6.49
N LEU A 70 10.16 0.14 -6.00
CA LEU A 70 11.20 0.94 -5.34
C LEU A 70 11.75 2.02 -6.26
N TYR A 71 12.01 1.69 -7.52
CA TYR A 71 12.49 2.65 -8.50
C TYR A 71 11.47 3.74 -8.80
N ALA A 72 10.19 3.36 -8.89
CA ALA A 72 9.11 4.30 -9.14
C ALA A 72 8.93 5.31 -8.00
N VAL A 73 9.15 4.90 -6.77
CA VAL A 73 9.10 5.80 -5.60
C VAL A 73 10.39 6.64 -5.52
N ALA A 74 11.56 6.02 -5.67
CA ALA A 74 12.84 6.73 -5.66
C ALA A 74 12.91 7.85 -6.71
N ALA A 75 12.34 7.64 -7.89
CA ALA A 75 12.30 8.64 -8.95
C ALA A 75 11.38 9.85 -8.64
N LYS A 76 10.52 9.74 -7.63
CA LYS A 76 9.60 10.81 -7.22
C LYS A 76 10.07 11.55 -5.95
N LEU A 77 11.07 11.02 -5.30
CA LEU A 77 11.69 11.62 -4.13
C LEU A 77 12.73 12.65 -4.49
#